data_d21aaa11fcef860d3bb08c792bc821b5
#
_entry.id   d21aaa11fcef860d3bb08c792bc821b5
#
_cell.length_a   1.000
_cell.length_b   1.000
_cell.length_c   1.000
_cell.angle_alpha   90.00
_cell.angle_beta   90.00
_cell.angle_gamma   90.00
#
_symmetry.space_group_name_H-M   'P 1'
#
loop_
_entity.id
_entity.type
_entity.pdbx_description
1 polymer ?
#
loop_
_entity_poly.entity_id
_entity_poly.type
_entity_poly.pdbx_seq_one_letter_code
_entity_poly.pdbx_strand_id
1 'polypeptide(L)'
;MPHKINPIDFENSEGNIGIGNSILEHMASKLLVSRWQRDLTDSTVLRNIGAAFAYCSLAYQATIRGISRVAVHEEKIAKDLDESWEVLAEAVQTIMRKYNLAEPYEKLKLATRGKKITRDTYVEVLMALELPKEAMEQLENLTPQEYIGLADSLAELAQQ
;
A
#
# COMPACT_ATOMS: atom_id res chain seq x y z
N MET A 1 -15.51 23.30 14.59
CA MET A 1 -15.67 22.68 15.93
C MET A 1 -14.28 22.33 16.45
N PRO A 2 -13.86 22.78 17.65
CA PRO A 2 -12.46 22.65 18.10
C PRO A 2 -11.95 21.21 18.25
N HIS A 3 -12.86 20.24 18.40
CA HIS A 3 -12.55 18.82 18.56
C HIS A 3 -12.52 18.03 17.25
N LYS A 4 -12.79 18.68 16.11
CA LYS A 4 -12.82 18.05 14.79
C LYS A 4 -11.61 18.49 13.98
N ILE A 5 -10.76 17.53 13.64
CA ILE A 5 -9.63 17.70 12.72
C ILE A 5 -10.05 17.15 11.36
N ASN A 6 -9.99 17.97 10.32
CA ASN A 6 -10.24 17.54 8.96
C ASN A 6 -8.89 17.41 8.22
N PRO A 7 -8.71 16.39 7.38
CA PRO A 7 -7.51 16.22 6.55
C PRO A 7 -7.59 17.12 5.29
N ILE A 8 -7.83 18.43 5.50
CA ILE A 8 -8.16 19.39 4.46
C ILE A 8 -7.11 19.48 3.35
N ASP A 9 -5.84 19.30 3.67
CA ASP A 9 -4.77 19.34 2.66
C ASP A 9 -4.88 18.16 1.69
N PHE A 10 -5.21 16.97 2.17
CA PHE A 10 -5.43 15.79 1.32
C PHE A 10 -6.72 15.89 0.52
N GLU A 11 -7.80 16.37 1.12
CA GLU A 11 -9.08 16.62 0.42
C GLU A 11 -8.89 17.66 -0.68
N ASN A 12 -8.13 18.72 -0.43
CA ASN A 12 -7.79 19.75 -1.44
C ASN A 12 -6.92 19.15 -2.55
N SER A 13 -5.98 18.27 -2.23
CA SER A 13 -5.18 17.57 -3.22
C SER A 13 -6.05 16.69 -4.12
N GLU A 14 -6.91 15.86 -3.53
CA GLU A 14 -7.81 14.97 -4.26
C GLU A 14 -8.73 15.75 -5.23
N GLY A 15 -9.35 16.83 -4.76
CA GLY A 15 -10.21 17.67 -5.58
C GLY A 15 -9.48 18.30 -6.77
N ASN A 16 -8.31 18.89 -6.55
CA ASN A 16 -7.54 19.52 -7.61
C ASN A 16 -6.96 18.55 -8.63
N ILE A 17 -6.46 17.37 -8.17
CA ILE A 17 -5.92 16.36 -9.08
C ILE A 17 -7.01 15.79 -10.00
N GLY A 18 -8.24 15.63 -9.49
CA GLY A 18 -9.38 15.18 -10.28
C GLY A 18 -9.71 16.14 -11.42
N ILE A 19 -9.71 17.45 -11.15
CA ILE A 19 -9.93 18.48 -12.18
C ILE A 19 -8.78 18.47 -13.19
N GLY A 20 -7.52 18.45 -12.72
CA GLY A 20 -6.34 18.41 -13.59
C GLY A 20 -6.36 17.20 -14.53
N ASN A 21 -6.64 16.01 -14.00
CA ASN A 21 -6.74 14.76 -14.76
C ASN A 21 -7.86 14.84 -15.82
N SER A 22 -9.03 15.35 -15.48
CA SER A 22 -10.14 15.48 -16.44
C SER A 22 -9.77 16.34 -17.64
N ILE A 23 -9.04 17.44 -17.42
CA ILE A 23 -8.56 18.29 -18.52
C ILE A 23 -7.51 17.55 -19.36
N LEU A 24 -6.54 16.86 -18.72
CA LEU A 24 -5.48 16.12 -19.42
C LEU A 24 -6.03 14.93 -20.19
N GLU A 25 -6.98 14.19 -19.66
CA GLU A 25 -7.67 13.09 -20.35
C GLU A 25 -8.42 13.57 -21.59
N HIS A 26 -9.14 14.70 -21.46
CA HIS A 26 -9.79 15.33 -22.61
C HIS A 26 -8.75 15.71 -23.68
N MET A 27 -7.62 16.30 -23.29
CA MET A 27 -6.54 16.63 -24.22
C MET A 27 -5.97 15.38 -24.90
N ALA A 28 -5.70 14.34 -24.13
CA ALA A 28 -5.15 13.08 -24.62
C ALA A 28 -6.05 12.42 -25.68
N SER A 29 -7.36 12.50 -25.50
CA SER A 29 -8.31 11.95 -26.47
C SER A 29 -8.56 12.89 -27.65
N LYS A 30 -8.75 14.18 -27.41
CA LYS A 30 -9.13 15.15 -28.45
C LYS A 30 -7.99 15.46 -29.42
N LEU A 31 -6.76 15.60 -28.94
CA LEU A 31 -5.64 16.02 -29.77
C LEU A 31 -5.16 14.93 -30.76
N LEU A 32 -5.55 13.70 -30.57
CA LEU A 32 -5.32 12.60 -31.51
C LEU A 32 -6.25 12.63 -32.75
N VAL A 33 -7.35 13.38 -32.67
CA VAL A 33 -8.39 13.38 -33.70
C VAL A 33 -8.49 14.77 -34.30
N SER A 34 -8.23 14.89 -35.59
CA SER A 34 -8.33 16.14 -36.35
C SER A 34 -9.18 15.95 -37.60
N ARG A 35 -9.86 17.01 -38.06
CA ARG A 35 -10.56 17.02 -39.34
C ARG A 35 -9.58 17.15 -40.47
N TRP A 36 -9.94 16.55 -41.62
CA TRP A 36 -9.06 16.42 -42.79
C TRP A 36 -8.45 17.74 -43.27
N GLN A 37 -9.25 18.81 -43.42
CA GLN A 37 -8.76 20.09 -43.92
C GLN A 37 -8.13 20.94 -42.84
N ARG A 38 -8.82 21.12 -41.76
CA ARG A 38 -8.38 21.85 -40.55
C ARG A 38 -9.36 21.65 -39.40
N ASP A 39 -8.81 21.48 -38.23
CA ASP A 39 -9.54 21.46 -36.97
C ASP A 39 -8.98 22.54 -36.02
N LEU A 40 -9.77 23.55 -35.70
CA LEU A 40 -9.36 24.63 -34.78
C LEU A 40 -9.73 24.31 -33.33
N THR A 41 -10.38 23.17 -33.04
CA THR A 41 -10.72 22.78 -31.70
C THR A 41 -9.48 22.40 -30.89
N ASP A 42 -8.40 21.95 -31.55
CA ASP A 42 -7.11 21.69 -30.96
C ASP A 42 -6.54 22.94 -30.26
N SER A 43 -6.56 24.08 -30.93
CA SER A 43 -6.01 25.32 -30.37
C SER A 43 -6.83 25.81 -29.16
N THR A 44 -8.15 25.56 -29.15
CA THR A 44 -9.01 25.89 -28.01
C THR A 44 -8.68 24.99 -26.81
N VAL A 45 -8.49 23.71 -27.04
CA VAL A 45 -8.14 22.74 -26.00
C VAL A 45 -6.74 23.04 -25.44
N LEU A 46 -5.74 23.28 -26.29
CA LEU A 46 -4.35 23.56 -25.89
C LEU A 46 -4.20 24.80 -25.00
N ARG A 47 -5.09 25.81 -25.14
CA ARG A 47 -5.08 26.98 -24.24
C ARG A 47 -5.31 26.61 -22.76
N ASN A 48 -5.87 25.47 -22.50
CA ASN A 48 -6.15 24.98 -21.12
C ASN A 48 -5.03 24.14 -20.53
N ILE A 49 -3.93 23.90 -21.26
CA ILE A 49 -2.81 23.07 -20.74
C ILE A 49 -2.21 23.67 -19.47
N GLY A 50 -2.06 25.00 -19.43
CA GLY A 50 -1.55 25.69 -18.24
C GLY A 50 -2.48 25.53 -17.03
N ALA A 51 -3.80 25.54 -17.25
CA ALA A 51 -4.77 25.29 -16.17
C ALA A 51 -4.66 23.86 -15.62
N ALA A 52 -4.50 22.87 -16.51
CA ALA A 52 -4.31 21.48 -16.09
C ALA A 52 -3.07 21.33 -15.19
N PHE A 53 -1.92 21.84 -15.61
CA PHE A 53 -0.70 21.81 -14.81
C PHE A 53 -0.81 22.60 -13.51
N ALA A 54 -1.53 23.72 -13.50
CA ALA A 54 -1.77 24.50 -12.29
C ALA A 54 -2.56 23.71 -11.25
N TYR A 55 -3.63 23.01 -11.66
CA TYR A 55 -4.38 22.13 -10.77
C TYR A 55 -3.51 20.97 -10.23
N CYS A 56 -2.72 20.32 -11.07
CA CYS A 56 -1.80 19.29 -10.63
C CYS A 56 -0.77 19.84 -9.63
N SER A 57 -0.20 21.02 -9.91
CA SER A 57 0.77 21.66 -9.02
C SER A 57 0.16 22.00 -7.65
N LEU A 58 -1.06 22.54 -7.63
CA LEU A 58 -1.80 22.81 -6.39
C LEU A 58 -2.05 21.53 -5.59
N ALA A 59 -2.44 20.44 -6.28
CA ALA A 59 -2.65 19.14 -5.67
C ALA A 59 -1.37 18.61 -5.02
N TYR A 60 -0.25 18.63 -5.73
CA TYR A 60 1.04 18.14 -5.19
C TYR A 60 1.51 18.96 -4.00
N GLN A 61 1.41 20.29 -4.07
CA GLN A 61 1.74 21.16 -2.94
C GLN A 61 0.84 20.93 -1.73
N ALA A 62 -0.46 20.68 -1.96
CA ALA A 62 -1.39 20.32 -0.90
C ALA A 62 -1.01 18.97 -0.25
N THR A 63 -0.65 17.96 -1.06
CA THR A 63 -0.16 16.67 -0.56
C THR A 63 1.09 16.85 0.31
N ILE A 64 2.08 17.60 -0.14
CA ILE A 64 3.32 17.87 0.62
C ILE A 64 2.99 18.52 1.97
N ARG A 65 2.10 19.51 1.99
CA ARG A 65 1.65 20.12 3.26
C ARG A 65 0.92 19.13 4.14
N GLY A 66 0.07 18.29 3.57
CA GLY A 66 -0.62 17.23 4.29
C GLY A 66 0.36 16.28 4.99
N ILE A 67 1.32 15.76 4.23
CA ILE A 67 2.36 14.86 4.75
C ILE A 67 3.17 15.53 5.87
N SER A 68 3.53 16.81 5.74
CA SER A 68 4.29 17.53 6.77
C SER A 68 3.54 17.70 8.10
N ARG A 69 2.23 17.47 8.11
CA ARG A 69 1.35 17.58 9.29
C ARG A 69 0.97 16.24 9.90
N VAL A 70 1.42 15.13 9.30
CA VAL A 70 1.17 13.78 9.79
C VAL A 70 2.38 13.33 10.60
N ALA A 71 2.12 12.73 11.75
CA ALA A 71 3.13 12.07 12.56
C ALA A 71 2.79 10.59 12.70
N VAL A 72 3.81 9.75 12.71
CA VAL A 72 3.67 8.32 12.96
C VAL A 72 3.47 8.10 14.46
N HIS A 73 2.49 7.30 14.83
CA HIS A 73 2.28 6.88 16.21
C HIS A 73 2.88 5.49 16.42
N GLU A 74 4.19 5.45 16.63
CA GLU A 74 5.00 4.23 16.69
C GLU A 74 4.48 3.22 17.71
N GLU A 75 4.15 3.66 18.93
CA GLU A 75 3.62 2.79 19.98
C GLU A 75 2.30 2.12 19.57
N LYS A 76 1.42 2.86 18.89
CA LYS A 76 0.15 2.31 18.41
C LYS A 76 0.37 1.27 17.32
N ILE A 77 1.27 1.55 16.37
CA ILE A 77 1.62 0.61 15.29
C ILE A 77 2.25 -0.65 15.87
N ALA A 78 3.21 -0.51 16.79
CA ALA A 78 3.86 -1.65 17.44
C ALA A 78 2.84 -2.54 18.16
N LYS A 79 1.91 -1.93 18.89
CA LYS A 79 0.84 -2.67 19.57
C LYS A 79 -0.09 -3.39 18.60
N ASP A 80 -0.52 -2.72 17.52
CA ASP A 80 -1.41 -3.30 16.52
C ASP A 80 -0.73 -4.48 15.79
N LEU A 81 0.58 -4.40 15.54
CA LEU A 81 1.37 -5.49 14.98
C LEU A 81 1.50 -6.66 15.96
N ASP A 82 1.77 -6.39 17.24
CA ASP A 82 1.91 -7.43 18.27
C ASP A 82 0.59 -8.20 18.49
N GLU A 83 -0.54 -7.57 18.20
CA GLU A 83 -1.86 -8.20 18.24
C GLU A 83 -2.26 -8.92 16.94
N SER A 84 -1.43 -8.86 15.89
CA SER A 84 -1.76 -9.31 14.51
C SER A 84 -0.86 -10.44 14.02
N TRP A 85 -0.69 -11.48 14.84
CA TRP A 85 0.14 -12.65 14.51
C TRP A 85 -0.33 -13.43 13.28
N GLU A 86 -1.58 -13.28 12.88
CA GLU A 86 -2.14 -13.90 11.67
C GLU A 86 -1.45 -13.45 10.38
N VAL A 87 -0.79 -12.28 10.36
CA VAL A 87 -0.03 -11.81 9.18
C VAL A 87 1.11 -12.76 8.80
N LEU A 88 1.63 -13.52 9.76
CA LEU A 88 2.68 -14.51 9.52
C LEU A 88 2.19 -15.77 8.81
N ALA A 89 0.89 -15.96 8.68
CA ALA A 89 0.34 -17.12 7.96
C ALA A 89 0.82 -17.19 6.50
N GLU A 90 1.05 -16.05 5.86
CA GLU A 90 1.60 -15.97 4.51
C GLU A 90 3.06 -16.47 4.47
N ALA A 91 3.88 -16.05 5.41
CA ALA A 91 5.26 -16.49 5.54
C ALA A 91 5.34 -18.03 5.72
N VAL A 92 4.50 -18.57 6.62
CA VAL A 92 4.40 -20.01 6.86
C VAL A 92 4.01 -20.74 5.58
N GLN A 93 2.98 -20.28 4.88
CA GLN A 93 2.52 -20.88 3.63
C GLN A 93 3.60 -20.86 2.54
N THR A 94 4.34 -19.76 2.43
CA THR A 94 5.43 -19.62 1.45
C THR A 94 6.56 -20.59 1.74
N ILE A 95 6.94 -20.74 2.99
CA ILE A 95 7.97 -21.70 3.41
C ILE A 95 7.49 -23.15 3.19
N MET A 96 6.25 -23.47 3.52
CA MET A 96 5.68 -24.79 3.23
C MET A 96 5.77 -25.14 1.74
N ARG A 97 5.49 -24.19 0.85
CA ARG A 97 5.63 -24.37 -0.60
C ARG A 97 7.08 -24.57 -1.01
N LYS A 98 8.02 -23.81 -0.45
CA LYS A 98 9.46 -23.95 -0.71
C LYS A 98 9.95 -25.37 -0.42
N TYR A 99 9.42 -26.01 0.62
CA TYR A 99 9.76 -27.38 1.01
C TYR A 99 8.83 -28.46 0.44
N ASN A 100 7.98 -28.11 -0.54
CA ASN A 100 7.04 -29.01 -1.23
C ASN A 100 6.10 -29.77 -0.28
N LEU A 101 5.69 -29.17 0.82
CA LEU A 101 4.70 -29.77 1.72
C LEU A 101 3.33 -29.83 1.05
N ALA A 102 2.62 -30.95 1.21
CA ALA A 102 1.31 -31.13 0.62
C ALA A 102 0.27 -30.19 1.26
N GLU A 103 -0.57 -29.56 0.42
CA GLU A 103 -1.73 -28.75 0.82
C GLU A 103 -1.44 -27.66 1.85
N PRO A 104 -0.46 -26.75 1.59
CA PRO A 104 -0.04 -25.75 2.58
C PRO A 104 -1.18 -24.87 3.05
N TYR A 105 -2.03 -24.42 2.13
CA TYR A 105 -3.15 -23.54 2.42
C TYR A 105 -4.20 -24.23 3.30
N GLU A 106 -4.60 -25.45 2.95
CA GLU A 106 -5.67 -26.18 3.66
C GLU A 106 -5.24 -26.55 5.07
N LYS A 107 -3.98 -27.02 5.24
CA LYS A 107 -3.42 -27.33 6.55
C LYS A 107 -3.37 -26.11 7.46
N LEU A 108 -2.88 -25.00 6.96
CA LEU A 108 -2.79 -23.76 7.72
C LEU A 108 -4.18 -23.22 8.07
N LYS A 109 -5.12 -23.24 7.13
CA LYS A 109 -6.50 -22.83 7.32
C LYS A 109 -7.19 -23.66 8.42
N LEU A 110 -7.00 -24.99 8.42
CA LEU A 110 -7.56 -25.86 9.47
C LEU A 110 -6.97 -25.55 10.85
N ALA A 111 -5.67 -25.26 10.91
CA ALA A 111 -4.98 -24.97 12.17
C ALA A 111 -5.36 -23.60 12.76
N THR A 112 -5.69 -22.62 11.92
CA THR A 112 -5.94 -21.22 12.33
C THR A 112 -7.42 -20.82 12.39
N ARG A 113 -8.30 -21.55 11.71
CA ARG A 113 -9.71 -21.18 11.55
C ARG A 113 -10.44 -21.04 12.88
N GLY A 114 -11.04 -19.85 13.09
CA GLY A 114 -11.86 -19.56 14.28
C GLY A 114 -11.06 -19.31 15.56
N LYS A 115 -9.73 -19.23 15.49
CA LYS A 115 -8.86 -18.91 16.61
C LYS A 115 -8.27 -17.51 16.43
N LYS A 116 -8.13 -16.75 17.51
CA LYS A 116 -7.27 -15.58 17.53
C LYS A 116 -5.82 -16.10 17.57
N ILE A 117 -5.01 -15.70 16.61
CA ILE A 117 -3.61 -16.10 16.57
C ILE A 117 -2.83 -15.19 17.52
N THR A 118 -2.21 -15.80 18.53
CA THR A 118 -1.25 -15.19 19.43
C THR A 118 0.09 -15.84 19.19
N ARG A 119 1.15 -15.35 19.81
CA ARG A 119 2.48 -15.97 19.73
C ARG A 119 2.44 -17.46 20.08
N ASP A 120 1.77 -17.80 21.17
CA ASP A 120 1.70 -19.20 21.66
C ASP A 120 0.94 -20.08 20.66
N THR A 121 -0.24 -19.63 20.19
CA THR A 121 -0.99 -20.38 19.17
C THR A 121 -0.28 -20.45 17.83
N TYR A 122 0.53 -19.43 17.47
CA TYR A 122 1.37 -19.46 16.28
C TYR A 122 2.44 -20.59 16.39
N VAL A 123 3.14 -20.69 17.51
CA VAL A 123 4.13 -21.74 17.75
C VAL A 123 3.47 -23.13 17.75
N GLU A 124 2.30 -23.29 18.37
CA GLU A 124 1.52 -24.53 18.32
C GLU A 124 1.18 -24.94 16.88
N VAL A 125 0.78 -23.97 16.05
CA VAL A 125 0.48 -24.20 14.63
C VAL A 125 1.74 -24.67 13.89
N LEU A 126 2.90 -24.04 14.11
CA LEU A 126 4.15 -24.43 13.48
C LEU A 126 4.54 -25.87 13.85
N MET A 127 4.41 -26.23 15.12
CA MET A 127 4.71 -27.59 15.59
C MET A 127 3.81 -28.65 14.94
N ALA A 128 2.56 -28.32 14.63
CA ALA A 128 1.61 -29.23 13.99
C ALA A 128 1.85 -29.43 12.48
N LEU A 129 2.70 -28.60 11.85
CA LEU A 129 2.88 -28.60 10.38
C LEU A 129 4.01 -29.52 9.89
N GLU A 130 4.71 -30.22 10.78
CA GLU A 130 5.82 -31.13 10.43
C GLU A 130 6.87 -30.49 9.52
N LEU A 131 7.26 -29.25 9.83
CA LEU A 131 8.22 -28.48 9.06
C LEU A 131 9.64 -29.04 9.22
N PRO A 132 10.50 -28.96 8.16
CA PRO A 132 11.93 -29.21 8.32
C PRO A 132 12.55 -28.29 9.38
N LYS A 133 13.59 -28.79 10.06
CA LYS A 133 14.23 -28.08 11.18
C LYS A 133 14.65 -26.64 10.82
N GLU A 134 15.26 -26.46 9.64
CA GLU A 134 15.69 -25.14 9.15
C GLU A 134 14.51 -24.17 8.93
N ALA A 135 13.39 -24.69 8.43
CA ALA A 135 12.17 -23.91 8.23
C ALA A 135 11.53 -23.53 9.56
N MET A 136 11.53 -24.46 10.52
CA MET A 136 11.01 -24.22 11.86
C MET A 136 11.81 -23.13 12.58
N GLU A 137 13.15 -23.19 12.56
CA GLU A 137 14.01 -22.17 13.15
C GLU A 137 13.79 -20.77 12.55
N GLN A 138 13.56 -20.67 11.23
CA GLN A 138 13.26 -19.40 10.56
C GLN A 138 11.92 -18.82 11.01
N LEU A 139 10.89 -19.66 11.10
CA LEU A 139 9.53 -19.20 11.40
C LEU A 139 9.31 -18.93 12.88
N GLU A 140 9.91 -19.71 13.77
CA GLU A 140 9.76 -19.56 15.23
C GLU A 140 10.33 -18.21 15.73
N ASN A 141 11.39 -17.72 15.08
CA ASN A 141 12.01 -16.44 15.40
C ASN A 141 11.38 -15.25 14.69
N LEU A 142 10.46 -15.48 13.74
CA LEU A 142 9.82 -14.41 12.98
C LEU A 142 8.70 -13.78 13.81
N THR A 143 8.68 -12.45 13.84
CA THR A 143 7.62 -11.64 14.46
C THR A 143 6.87 -10.82 13.42
N PRO A 144 5.63 -10.38 13.69
CA PRO A 144 4.91 -9.47 12.80
C PRO A 144 5.70 -8.19 12.48
N GLN A 145 6.47 -7.68 13.45
CA GLN A 145 7.28 -6.47 13.30
C GLN A 145 8.47 -6.69 12.36
N GLU A 146 9.03 -7.89 12.33
CA GLU A 146 10.20 -8.24 11.51
C GLU A 146 9.83 -8.76 10.12
N TYR A 147 8.53 -9.03 9.88
CA TYR A 147 8.06 -9.48 8.57
C TYR A 147 7.91 -8.33 7.57
N ILE A 148 8.98 -7.62 7.31
CA ILE A 148 9.05 -6.43 6.44
C ILE A 148 9.69 -6.71 5.06
N GLY A 149 10.25 -7.89 4.85
CA GLY A 149 10.93 -8.25 3.61
C GLY A 149 12.10 -7.30 3.31
N LEU A 150 12.06 -6.66 2.14
CA LEU A 150 13.08 -5.71 1.69
C LEU A 150 12.70 -4.24 1.90
N ALA A 151 11.68 -3.95 2.71
CA ALA A 151 11.12 -2.60 2.83
C ALA A 151 12.18 -1.56 3.26
N ASP A 152 13.01 -1.89 4.25
CA ASP A 152 14.07 -0.99 4.73
C ASP A 152 15.09 -0.69 3.64
N SER A 153 15.62 -1.73 2.98
CA SER A 153 16.59 -1.58 1.88
C SER A 153 16.03 -0.77 0.71
N LEU A 154 14.74 -0.97 0.37
CA LEU A 154 14.08 -0.23 -0.70
C LEU A 154 13.82 1.22 -0.31
N ALA A 155 13.50 1.50 0.95
CA ALA A 155 13.33 2.86 1.47
C ALA A 155 14.66 3.63 1.43
N GLU A 156 15.79 3.01 1.78
CA GLU A 156 17.13 3.60 1.68
C GLU A 156 17.51 3.91 0.24
N LEU A 157 17.23 3.00 -0.70
CA LEU A 157 17.50 3.21 -2.13
C LEU A 157 16.66 4.36 -2.71
N ALA A 158 15.46 4.57 -2.23
CA ALA A 158 14.60 5.65 -2.71
C ALA A 158 15.03 7.06 -2.25
N GLN A 159 15.96 7.15 -1.28
CA GLN A 159 16.51 8.42 -0.77
C GLN A 159 17.77 8.87 -1.55
N GLN A 160 18.31 8.03 -2.42
CA GLN A 160 19.46 8.33 -3.29
C GLN A 160 19.01 8.93 -4.63
#